data_2044d363c4dcf78e17459b9c3395f4ea
#
_entry.id   2044d363c4dcf78e17459b9c3395f4ea
#
_cell.length_a   1.000
_cell.length_b   1.000
_cell.length_c   1.000
_cell.angle_alpha   90.00
_cell.angle_beta   90.00
_cell.angle_gamma   90.00
#
_symmetry.space_group_name_H-M   'P 1'
#
loop_
_entity.id
_entity.type
_entity.pdbx_description
1 polymer ?
#
loop_
_entity_poly.entity_id
_entity_poly.type
_entity_poly.pdbx_seq_one_letter_code
_entity_poly.pdbx_strand_id
1 'polypeptide(L)'
;MKKAHIISHTHWDREWYLPYEKHHMLYIEMMDTLIDTMEKDQEYKCFHLDGQTIMLEDYLQVRPENRARLQKLIEDGRIAIGPWYVLQDEFLTSSESNVRNLQMGYKLAQEFGGKWTKIGYFPDSFGNMGQAPQLLKKAGIDTAVFGRGV
;
A
#
# COMPACT_ATOMS: atom_id res chain seq x y z
N MET A 1 16.57 27.10 -6.76
CA MET A 1 15.09 27.00 -6.75
C MET A 1 14.72 25.75 -5.97
N LYS A 2 13.82 25.83 -4.97
CA LYS A 2 13.35 24.64 -4.23
C LYS A 2 12.27 23.95 -5.07
N LYS A 3 12.29 22.61 -5.10
CA LYS A 3 11.30 21.80 -5.83
C LYS A 3 10.44 21.05 -4.80
N ALA A 4 9.11 21.10 -4.96
CA ALA A 4 8.15 20.33 -4.18
C ALA A 4 7.59 19.20 -5.04
N HIS A 5 7.47 18.02 -4.45
CA HIS A 5 6.78 16.88 -5.05
C HIS A 5 5.54 16.59 -4.22
N ILE A 6 4.39 16.54 -4.88
CA ILE A 6 3.09 16.25 -4.26
C ILE A 6 2.68 14.86 -4.73
N ILE A 7 2.43 13.96 -3.78
CA ILE A 7 1.99 12.59 -4.04
C ILE A 7 0.65 12.40 -3.33
N SER A 8 -0.38 12.11 -4.10
CA SER A 8 -1.68 11.73 -3.53
C SER A 8 -1.59 10.35 -2.92
N HIS A 9 -2.15 10.18 -1.74
CA HIS A 9 -2.18 8.91 -1.04
C HIS A 9 -3.39 8.79 -0.14
N THR A 10 -3.65 7.61 0.39
CA THR A 10 -4.54 7.38 1.52
C THR A 10 -3.74 6.81 2.68
N HIS A 11 -4.27 6.91 3.90
CA HIS A 11 -3.97 5.99 4.99
C HIS A 11 -5.27 5.26 5.32
N TRP A 12 -5.25 3.93 5.23
CA TRP A 12 -6.45 3.13 5.33
C TRP A 12 -6.30 2.05 6.41
N ASP A 13 -6.88 2.33 7.58
CA ASP A 13 -7.13 1.30 8.56
C ASP A 13 -8.28 0.41 8.09
N ARG A 14 -8.07 -0.90 8.03
CA ARG A 14 -9.11 -1.84 7.56
C ARG A 14 -10.30 -1.91 8.51
N GLU A 15 -10.08 -1.58 9.78
CA GLU A 15 -11.09 -1.42 10.82
C GLU A 15 -10.64 -0.30 11.76
N TRP A 16 -11.53 0.65 12.06
CA TRP A 16 -11.22 1.78 12.93
C TRP A 16 -12.48 2.26 13.67
N TYR A 17 -13.10 3.38 13.26
CA TYR A 17 -14.33 3.92 13.85
C TYR A 17 -15.58 3.13 13.51
N LEU A 18 -15.54 2.31 12.46
CA LEU A 18 -16.62 1.46 12.00
C LEU A 18 -16.15 0.01 11.98
N PRO A 19 -17.08 -0.96 12.20
CA PRO A 19 -16.77 -2.38 11.97
C PRO A 19 -16.25 -2.60 10.55
N TYR A 20 -15.41 -3.64 10.39
CA TYR A 20 -14.74 -3.98 9.13
C TYR A 20 -15.65 -3.86 7.89
N GLU A 21 -16.80 -4.52 7.91
CA GLU A 21 -17.72 -4.54 6.74
C GLU A 21 -18.18 -3.15 6.30
N LYS A 22 -18.51 -2.28 7.27
CA LYS A 22 -18.93 -0.91 6.96
C LYS A 22 -17.77 -0.07 6.44
N HIS A 23 -16.59 -0.24 7.04
CA HIS A 23 -15.40 0.47 6.61
C HIS A 23 -14.93 -0.02 5.23
N HIS A 24 -15.03 -1.33 4.99
CA HIS A 24 -14.76 -1.94 3.68
C HIS A 24 -15.64 -1.35 2.57
N MET A 25 -16.94 -1.13 2.83
CA MET A 25 -17.82 -0.48 1.84
C MET A 25 -17.35 0.91 1.44
N LEU A 26 -16.91 1.73 2.41
CA LEU A 26 -16.33 3.05 2.11
C LEU A 26 -15.04 2.93 1.28
N TYR A 27 -14.23 1.91 1.56
CA TYR A 27 -13.03 1.62 0.78
C TYR A 27 -13.38 1.27 -0.67
N ILE A 28 -14.39 0.44 -0.91
CA ILE A 28 -14.84 0.09 -2.27
C ILE A 28 -15.28 1.34 -3.05
N GLU A 29 -16.06 2.23 -2.42
CA GLU A 29 -16.49 3.50 -3.04
C GLU A 29 -15.31 4.41 -3.37
N MET A 30 -14.33 4.49 -2.48
CA MET A 30 -13.09 5.25 -2.71
C MET A 30 -12.33 4.68 -3.91
N MET A 31 -12.16 3.36 -3.98
CA MET A 31 -11.45 2.71 -5.07
C MET A 31 -12.17 2.83 -6.42
N ASP A 32 -13.49 2.66 -6.45
CA ASP A 32 -14.30 2.88 -7.66
C ASP A 32 -14.09 4.32 -8.18
N THR A 33 -14.16 5.30 -7.28
CA THR A 33 -13.92 6.72 -7.61
C THR A 33 -12.50 6.98 -8.08
N LEU A 34 -11.49 6.39 -7.42
CA LEU A 34 -10.08 6.54 -7.77
C LEU A 34 -9.80 6.01 -9.18
N ILE A 35 -10.22 4.77 -9.47
CA ILE A 35 -10.01 4.13 -10.78
C ILE A 35 -10.67 4.94 -11.87
N ASP A 36 -11.94 5.32 -11.68
CA ASP A 36 -12.68 6.14 -12.64
C ASP A 36 -12.04 7.49 -12.89
N THR A 37 -11.57 8.16 -11.84
CA THR A 37 -10.90 9.46 -11.95
C THR A 37 -9.58 9.32 -12.70
N MET A 38 -8.77 8.33 -12.37
CA MET A 38 -7.47 8.12 -13.03
C MET A 38 -7.63 7.75 -14.50
N GLU A 39 -8.66 7.00 -14.88
CA GLU A 39 -8.93 6.70 -16.29
C GLU A 39 -9.37 7.92 -17.09
N LYS A 40 -10.18 8.79 -16.49
CA LYS A 40 -10.71 10.00 -17.13
C LYS A 40 -9.69 11.14 -17.18
N ASP A 41 -8.91 11.30 -16.14
CA ASP A 41 -7.95 12.39 -15.99
C ASP A 41 -6.50 11.88 -16.10
N GLN A 42 -5.89 12.12 -17.25
CA GLN A 42 -4.50 11.75 -17.53
C GLN A 42 -3.47 12.67 -16.84
N GLU A 43 -3.88 13.80 -16.30
CA GLU A 43 -3.04 14.69 -15.51
C GLU A 43 -2.92 14.21 -14.05
N TYR A 44 -3.83 13.37 -13.57
CA TYR A 44 -3.71 12.71 -12.27
C TYR A 44 -2.69 11.56 -12.37
N LYS A 45 -1.42 11.88 -12.17
CA LYS A 45 -0.29 11.01 -12.54
C LYS A 45 -0.07 9.82 -11.59
N CYS A 46 -0.25 10.00 -10.29
CA CYS A 46 0.14 8.99 -9.32
C CYS A 46 -0.72 9.02 -8.06
N PHE A 47 -1.03 7.83 -7.55
CA PHE A 47 -1.64 7.61 -6.24
C PHE A 47 -0.88 6.51 -5.50
N HIS A 48 -0.55 6.73 -4.23
CA HIS A 48 0.08 5.73 -3.38
C HIS A 48 -0.96 5.03 -2.52
N LEU A 49 -1.11 3.72 -2.73
CA LEU A 49 -2.12 2.91 -2.05
C LEU A 49 -1.60 2.40 -0.70
N ASP A 50 -1.36 3.33 0.22
CA ASP A 50 -1.01 3.15 1.64
C ASP A 50 0.09 2.11 1.95
N GLY A 51 0.92 1.75 0.99
CA GLY A 51 1.97 0.75 1.22
C GLY A 51 1.48 -0.69 1.48
N GLN A 52 0.20 -0.97 1.30
CA GLN A 52 -0.47 -2.24 1.59
C GLN A 52 -0.97 -2.92 0.32
N THR A 53 -0.61 -4.18 0.08
CA THR A 53 -1.13 -4.91 -1.09
C THR A 53 -2.43 -5.64 -0.81
N ILE A 54 -2.77 -5.95 0.46
CA ILE A 54 -4.05 -6.57 0.84
C ILE A 54 -5.26 -5.76 0.34
N MET A 55 -5.09 -4.45 0.20
CA MET A 55 -6.12 -3.56 -0.34
C MET A 55 -6.58 -3.96 -1.74
N LEU A 56 -5.72 -4.60 -2.53
CA LEU A 56 -6.08 -5.13 -3.86
C LEU A 56 -7.04 -6.32 -3.73
N GLU A 57 -6.78 -7.21 -2.79
CA GLU A 57 -7.64 -8.37 -2.51
C GLU A 57 -8.99 -7.92 -1.95
N ASP A 58 -8.97 -7.00 -0.97
CA ASP A 58 -10.19 -6.43 -0.37
C ASP A 58 -11.09 -5.79 -1.46
N TYR A 59 -10.50 -5.03 -2.38
CA TYR A 59 -11.25 -4.43 -3.49
C TYR A 59 -11.83 -5.49 -4.44
N LEU A 60 -11.00 -6.42 -4.88
CA LEU A 60 -11.39 -7.42 -5.87
C LEU A 60 -12.29 -8.52 -5.32
N GLN A 61 -12.40 -8.66 -4.00
CA GLN A 61 -13.41 -9.49 -3.38
C GLN A 61 -14.84 -9.03 -3.73
N VAL A 62 -15.02 -7.72 -3.88
CA VAL A 62 -16.33 -7.10 -4.17
C VAL A 62 -16.45 -6.68 -5.63
N ARG A 63 -15.35 -6.31 -6.28
CA ARG A 63 -15.27 -5.82 -7.67
C ARG A 63 -14.32 -6.65 -8.53
N PRO A 64 -14.52 -7.97 -8.65
CA PRO A 64 -13.61 -8.82 -9.43
C PRO A 64 -13.51 -8.41 -10.90
N GLU A 65 -14.57 -7.81 -11.46
CA GLU A 65 -14.64 -7.31 -12.83
C GLU A 65 -13.65 -6.17 -13.11
N ASN A 66 -13.23 -5.44 -12.08
CA ASN A 66 -12.30 -4.32 -12.21
C ASN A 66 -10.82 -4.73 -12.15
N ARG A 67 -10.53 -6.05 -12.07
CA ARG A 67 -9.13 -6.53 -11.97
C ARG A 67 -8.24 -6.00 -13.10
N ALA A 68 -8.69 -6.07 -14.33
CA ALA A 68 -7.90 -5.63 -15.49
C ALA A 68 -7.63 -4.12 -15.48
N ARG A 69 -8.60 -3.32 -15.08
CA ARG A 69 -8.49 -1.86 -14.95
C ARG A 69 -7.45 -1.49 -13.88
N LEU A 70 -7.59 -2.09 -12.70
CA LEU A 70 -6.69 -1.87 -11.57
C LEU A 70 -5.26 -2.31 -11.91
N GLN A 71 -5.09 -3.50 -12.49
CA GLN A 71 -3.79 -4.02 -12.91
C GLN A 71 -3.11 -3.09 -13.91
N LYS A 72 -3.84 -2.59 -14.91
CA LYS A 72 -3.31 -1.64 -15.89
C LYS A 72 -2.78 -0.36 -15.22
N LEU A 73 -3.50 0.23 -14.27
CA LEU A 73 -3.05 1.42 -13.55
C LEU A 73 -1.78 1.16 -12.72
N ILE A 74 -1.64 -0.05 -12.17
CA ILE A 74 -0.43 -0.48 -11.44
C ILE A 74 0.73 -0.67 -12.43
N GLU A 75 0.53 -1.36 -13.54
CA GLU A 75 1.55 -1.59 -14.59
C GLU A 75 2.02 -0.27 -15.22
N ASP A 76 1.13 0.67 -15.43
CA ASP A 76 1.45 2.01 -15.92
C ASP A 76 2.19 2.87 -14.87
N GLY A 77 2.27 2.40 -13.60
CA GLY A 77 2.89 3.12 -12.49
C GLY A 77 2.06 4.27 -11.95
N ARG A 78 0.78 4.29 -12.27
CA ARG A 78 -0.17 5.31 -11.79
C ARG A 78 -0.72 4.99 -10.39
N ILE A 79 -0.80 3.71 -10.02
CA ILE A 79 -1.07 3.27 -8.65
C ILE A 79 0.18 2.56 -8.12
N ALA A 80 0.77 3.11 -7.06
CA ALA A 80 1.91 2.52 -6.37
C ALA A 80 1.43 1.63 -5.22
N ILE A 81 1.94 0.40 -5.14
CA ILE A 81 1.54 -0.64 -4.19
C ILE A 81 2.73 -1.20 -3.41
N GLY A 82 2.48 -1.72 -2.21
CA GLY A 82 3.50 -2.28 -1.33
C GLY A 82 4.35 -1.21 -0.64
N PRO A 83 5.33 -1.64 0.20
CA PRO A 83 5.98 -2.96 0.18
C PRO A 83 5.27 -4.06 0.99
N TRP A 84 4.42 -3.68 1.94
CA TRP A 84 3.81 -4.61 2.87
C TRP A 84 2.60 -5.34 2.25
N TYR A 85 2.30 -6.50 2.79
CA TYR A 85 0.98 -7.11 2.56
C TYR A 85 -0.10 -6.33 3.31
N VAL A 86 0.13 -6.07 4.61
CA VAL A 86 -0.71 -5.24 5.47
C VAL A 86 0.19 -4.38 6.35
N LEU A 87 -0.21 -3.15 6.64
CA LEU A 87 0.50 -2.32 7.63
C LEU A 87 0.39 -2.98 9.01
N GLN A 88 1.52 -3.08 9.67
CA GLN A 88 1.64 -3.67 10.98
C GLN A 88 2.24 -2.67 11.96
N ASP A 89 2.01 -2.90 13.23
CA ASP A 89 2.79 -2.31 14.30
C ASP A 89 3.95 -3.25 14.64
N GLU A 90 5.15 -2.91 14.19
CA GLU A 90 6.32 -3.79 14.22
C GLU A 90 6.66 -4.30 15.62
N PHE A 91 6.43 -3.45 16.64
CA PHE A 91 6.71 -3.81 18.04
C PHE A 91 5.78 -4.88 18.60
N LEU A 92 4.55 -4.96 18.07
CA LEU A 92 3.51 -5.87 18.56
C LEU A 92 3.48 -7.19 17.80
N THR A 93 4.13 -7.25 16.64
CA THR A 93 4.16 -8.43 15.79
C THR A 93 5.48 -9.20 15.95
N SER A 94 5.46 -10.51 15.71
CA SER A 94 6.68 -11.31 15.76
C SER A 94 7.63 -10.97 14.60
N SER A 95 8.92 -11.22 14.79
CA SER A 95 9.93 -11.03 13.74
C SER A 95 9.61 -11.80 12.46
N GLU A 96 9.13 -13.04 12.61
CA GLU A 96 8.72 -13.89 11.48
C GLU A 96 7.49 -13.30 10.75
N SER A 97 6.54 -12.72 11.48
CA SER A 97 5.38 -12.05 10.89
C SER A 97 5.81 -10.89 10.00
N ASN A 98 6.78 -10.09 10.43
CA ASN A 98 7.31 -8.98 9.64
C ASN A 98 8.00 -9.46 8.34
N VAL A 99 8.75 -10.56 8.40
CA VAL A 99 9.35 -11.18 7.22
C VAL A 99 8.29 -11.69 6.25
N ARG A 100 7.28 -12.42 6.77
CA ARG A 100 6.18 -12.96 5.95
C ARG A 100 5.34 -11.86 5.33
N ASN A 101 5.10 -10.79 6.07
CA ASN A 101 4.37 -9.62 5.59
C ASN A 101 5.03 -9.03 4.33
N LEU A 102 6.35 -8.80 4.35
CA LEU A 102 7.09 -8.35 3.16
C LEU A 102 7.03 -9.37 2.02
N GLN A 103 7.19 -10.66 2.32
CA GLN A 103 7.15 -11.70 1.29
C GLN A 103 5.78 -11.79 0.61
N MET A 104 4.69 -11.70 1.39
CA MET A 104 3.33 -11.71 0.84
C MET A 104 3.05 -10.45 0.03
N GLY A 105 3.48 -9.27 0.52
CA GLY A 105 3.36 -8.01 -0.22
C GLY A 105 4.08 -8.08 -1.57
N TYR A 106 5.30 -8.60 -1.58
CA TYR A 106 6.04 -8.81 -2.82
C TYR A 106 5.33 -9.78 -3.77
N LYS A 107 4.89 -10.94 -3.26
CA LYS A 107 4.20 -11.97 -4.07
C LYS A 107 2.95 -11.39 -4.74
N LEU A 108 2.11 -10.70 -3.96
CA LEU A 108 0.89 -10.12 -4.50
C LEU A 108 1.19 -9.02 -5.53
N ALA A 109 2.21 -8.19 -5.28
CA ALA A 109 2.64 -7.18 -6.25
C ALA A 109 3.09 -7.81 -7.59
N GLN A 110 3.76 -8.97 -7.55
CA GLN A 110 4.13 -9.70 -8.78
C GLN A 110 2.91 -10.13 -9.59
N GLU A 111 1.82 -10.52 -8.93
CA GLU A 111 0.55 -10.92 -9.59
C GLU A 111 -0.13 -9.74 -10.30
N PHE A 112 0.21 -8.50 -9.92
CA PHE A 112 -0.30 -7.25 -10.50
C PHE A 112 0.72 -6.50 -11.38
N GLY A 113 1.71 -7.20 -11.93
CA GLY A 113 2.66 -6.62 -12.88
C GLY A 113 4.06 -6.35 -12.34
N GLY A 114 4.37 -6.82 -11.14
CA GLY A 114 5.71 -6.83 -10.58
C GLY A 114 6.26 -5.48 -10.12
N LYS A 115 5.46 -4.42 -10.15
CA LYS A 115 5.87 -3.08 -9.69
C LYS A 115 5.65 -2.93 -8.19
N TRP A 116 6.56 -3.49 -7.43
CA TRP A 116 6.60 -3.39 -5.99
C TRP A 116 7.33 -2.12 -5.54
N THR A 117 6.68 -1.29 -4.69
CA THR A 117 7.30 -0.08 -4.17
C THR A 117 8.46 -0.43 -3.24
N LYS A 118 9.67 0.06 -3.56
CA LYS A 118 10.89 -0.18 -2.77
C LYS A 118 11.15 0.95 -1.78
N ILE A 119 10.16 1.24 -0.96
CA ILE A 119 10.24 2.23 0.13
C ILE A 119 9.64 1.57 1.37
N GLY A 120 10.42 1.47 2.44
CA GLY A 120 9.89 1.07 3.75
C GLY A 120 8.89 2.13 4.21
N TYR A 121 7.63 1.77 4.32
CA TYR A 121 6.56 2.71 4.58
C TYR A 121 5.94 2.45 5.96
N PHE A 122 6.11 3.42 6.86
CA PHE A 122 5.72 3.35 8.27
C PHE A 122 4.93 4.63 8.65
N PRO A 123 3.70 4.78 8.14
CA PRO A 123 2.97 6.04 8.30
C PRO A 123 2.44 6.24 9.72
N ASP A 124 2.06 5.15 10.40
CA ASP A 124 1.32 5.19 11.66
C ASP A 124 1.83 4.22 12.74
N SER A 125 3.07 3.76 12.63
CA SER A 125 3.69 2.85 13.61
C SER A 125 3.78 3.49 15.00
N PHE A 126 3.52 2.70 16.04
CA PHE A 126 3.65 3.12 17.45
C PHE A 126 5.04 2.80 18.02
N GLY A 127 5.98 2.53 17.19
CA GLY A 127 7.37 2.21 17.47
C GLY A 127 7.93 1.32 16.37
N ASN A 128 9.22 1.45 16.09
CA ASN A 128 9.90 0.65 15.07
C ASN A 128 10.94 -0.25 15.72
N MET A 129 11.03 -1.49 15.28
CA MET A 129 12.04 -2.43 15.78
C MET A 129 13.44 -2.04 15.29
N GLY A 130 14.46 -2.20 16.14
CA GLY A 130 15.85 -1.88 15.80
C GLY A 130 16.40 -2.65 14.58
N GLN A 131 15.75 -3.78 14.21
CA GLN A 131 16.11 -4.58 13.04
C GLN A 131 15.35 -4.21 11.75
N ALA A 132 14.41 -3.25 11.79
CA ALA A 132 13.67 -2.82 10.60
C ALA A 132 14.60 -2.45 9.42
N PRO A 133 15.69 -1.69 9.60
CA PRO A 133 16.63 -1.39 8.52
C PRO A 133 17.27 -2.63 7.91
N GLN A 134 17.61 -3.62 8.73
CA GLN A 134 18.19 -4.88 8.26
C GLN A 134 17.19 -5.69 7.44
N LEU A 135 15.93 -5.77 7.88
CA LEU A 135 14.86 -6.45 7.18
C LEU A 135 14.61 -5.82 5.81
N LEU A 136 14.45 -4.50 5.78
CA LEU A 136 14.27 -3.75 4.53
C LEU A 136 15.46 -3.94 3.58
N LYS A 137 16.68 -3.83 4.09
CA LYS A 137 17.90 -4.01 3.28
C LYS A 137 17.98 -5.40 2.65
N LYS A 138 17.62 -6.47 3.40
CA LYS A 138 17.55 -7.84 2.87
C LYS A 138 16.47 -8.01 1.80
N ALA A 139 15.41 -7.22 1.85
CA ALA A 139 14.37 -7.17 0.82
C ALA A 139 14.75 -6.28 -0.39
N GLY A 140 15.94 -5.68 -0.39
CA GLY A 140 16.38 -4.76 -1.45
C GLY A 140 15.72 -3.39 -1.40
N ILE A 141 15.34 -2.96 -0.19
CA ILE A 141 14.73 -1.66 0.11
C ILE A 141 15.76 -0.82 0.86
N ASP A 142 16.18 0.31 0.28
CA ASP A 142 17.27 1.15 0.79
C ASP A 142 16.79 2.45 1.44
N THR A 143 15.51 2.76 1.34
CA THR A 143 14.91 4.00 1.85
C THR A 143 13.66 3.69 2.65
N ALA A 144 13.34 4.55 3.64
CA ALA A 144 12.13 4.44 4.42
C ALA A 144 11.50 5.82 4.67
N VAL A 145 10.20 5.84 4.85
CA VAL A 145 9.40 6.99 5.24
C VAL A 145 8.65 6.66 6.52
N PHE A 146 8.74 7.54 7.49
CA PHE A 146 8.09 7.43 8.79
C PHE A 146 7.13 8.59 8.98
N GLY A 147 5.93 8.31 9.42
CA GLY A 147 4.99 9.33 9.87
C GLY A 147 5.17 9.65 11.35
N ARG A 148 5.42 8.62 12.16
CA ARG A 148 5.67 8.70 13.61
C ARG A 148 6.38 7.42 14.11
N GLY A 149 6.59 7.30 15.42
CA GLY A 149 7.15 6.09 16.03
C GLY A 149 8.69 6.01 15.96
N VAL A 150 9.37 7.13 15.76
CA VAL A 150 10.83 7.27 15.75
C VAL A 150 11.32 8.09 16.91
#